data_ddc0299db7dc384e77c63f40cfd4ca34
#
_entry.id   ddc0299db7dc384e77c63f40cfd4ca34
#
_cell.length_a   1.000
_cell.length_b   1.000
_cell.length_c   1.000
_cell.angle_alpha   90.00
_cell.angle_beta   90.00
_cell.angle_gamma   90.00
#
_symmetry.space_group_name_H-M   'P 1'
#
loop_
_entity.id
_entity.type
_entity.pdbx_description
1 polymer ?
#
loop_
_entity_poly.entity_id
_entity_poly.type
_entity_poly.pdbx_seq_one_letter_code
_entity_poly.pdbx_strand_id
1 'polypeptide(L)'
;MLIGDLASRAGLSAKAIRFYEQAGLLPQPPRTPGGYRDYPPGAVDRLAFIRNAQAAGFTLADIRGVLAIRDSGRAPCQHVSILIREHLAQVERRIAELTRARDALRDLQHRAAETDPADCAEAEICSIIAGAG
;
A
#
# COMPACT_ATOMS: atom_id res chain seq x y z
N MET A 1 -8.05 -6.66 26.81
CA MET A 1 -6.61 -7.07 26.76
C MET A 1 -5.73 -5.82 26.70
N LEU A 2 -4.55 -5.90 27.26
CA LEU A 2 -3.58 -4.81 27.20
C LEU A 2 -2.89 -4.75 25.85
N ILE A 3 -2.23 -3.62 25.57
CA ILE A 3 -1.60 -3.37 24.28
C ILE A 3 -0.54 -4.43 23.91
N GLY A 4 0.19 -4.96 24.90
CA GLY A 4 1.18 -6.01 24.66
C GLY A 4 0.56 -7.30 24.17
N ASP A 5 -0.57 -7.71 24.73
CA ASP A 5 -1.30 -8.88 24.27
C ASP A 5 -1.88 -8.67 22.87
N LEU A 6 -2.45 -7.50 22.64
CA LEU A 6 -2.98 -7.14 21.32
C LEU A 6 -1.87 -7.16 20.27
N ALA A 7 -0.72 -6.56 20.57
CA ALA A 7 0.43 -6.53 19.68
C ALA A 7 0.90 -7.96 19.33
N SER A 8 0.99 -8.82 20.33
CA SER A 8 1.39 -10.22 20.13
C SER A 8 0.39 -10.97 19.25
N ARG A 9 -0.90 -10.83 19.50
CA ARG A 9 -1.95 -11.53 18.75
C ARG A 9 -2.10 -10.99 17.33
N ALA A 10 -1.93 -9.69 17.14
CA ALA A 10 -2.06 -9.06 15.83
C ALA A 10 -0.77 -9.11 15.01
N GLY A 11 0.35 -9.51 15.60
CA GLY A 11 1.65 -9.50 14.93
C GLY A 11 2.14 -8.09 14.60
N LEU A 12 1.82 -7.11 15.45
CA LEU A 12 2.18 -5.72 15.28
C LEU A 12 2.95 -5.20 16.50
N SER A 13 3.67 -4.09 16.33
CA SER A 13 4.26 -3.38 17.47
C SER A 13 3.21 -2.53 18.18
N ALA A 14 3.45 -2.26 19.46
CA ALA A 14 2.60 -1.32 20.21
C ALA A 14 2.58 0.07 19.57
N LYS A 15 3.70 0.48 18.98
CA LYS A 15 3.81 1.75 18.26
C LYS A 15 2.87 1.79 17.05
N ALA A 16 2.79 0.71 16.28
CA ALA A 16 1.90 0.60 15.13
C ALA A 16 0.42 0.69 15.57
N ILE A 17 0.07 0.02 16.66
CA ILE A 17 -1.29 0.07 17.20
C ILE A 17 -1.67 1.49 17.60
N ARG A 18 -0.79 2.20 18.31
CA ARG A 18 -1.00 3.61 18.67
C ARG A 18 -1.13 4.50 17.44
N PHE A 19 -0.37 4.23 16.39
CA PHE A 19 -0.49 4.94 15.11
C PHE A 19 -1.89 4.78 14.52
N TYR A 20 -2.43 3.56 14.50
CA TYR A 20 -3.77 3.32 13.98
C TYR A 20 -4.87 3.99 14.81
N GLU A 21 -4.69 4.07 16.14
CA GLU A 21 -5.59 4.86 16.98
C GLU A 21 -5.59 6.33 16.58
N GLN A 22 -4.40 6.93 16.44
CA GLN A 22 -4.25 8.33 16.06
C GLN A 22 -4.78 8.61 14.66
N ALA A 23 -4.65 7.65 13.76
CA ALA A 23 -5.15 7.76 12.39
C ALA A 23 -6.68 7.60 12.28
N GLY A 24 -7.36 7.28 13.39
CA GLY A 24 -8.81 7.11 13.41
C GLY A 24 -9.29 5.77 12.87
N LEU A 25 -8.39 4.79 12.73
CA LEU A 25 -8.73 3.45 12.23
C LEU A 25 -9.13 2.49 13.35
N LEU A 26 -8.62 2.72 14.55
CA LEU A 26 -8.90 1.93 15.74
C LEU A 26 -9.51 2.86 16.78
N PRO A 27 -10.72 2.55 17.31
CA PRO A 27 -11.31 3.38 18.34
C PRO A 27 -10.42 3.40 19.59
N GLN A 28 -10.42 4.52 20.29
CA GLN A 28 -9.72 4.60 21.56
C GLN A 28 -10.37 3.65 22.56
N PRO A 29 -9.60 2.70 23.15
CA PRO A 29 -10.17 1.77 24.09
C PRO A 29 -10.44 2.44 25.44
N PRO A 30 -11.34 1.88 26.25
CA PRO A 30 -11.45 2.30 27.65
C PRO A 30 -10.13 2.01 28.39
N ARG A 31 -9.97 2.65 29.53
CA ARG A 31 -8.81 2.45 30.40
C ARG A 31 -9.14 1.51 31.53
N THR A 32 -8.16 0.70 31.95
CA THR A 32 -8.24 -0.06 33.20
C THR A 32 -8.21 0.89 34.38
N PRO A 33 -8.55 0.44 35.63
CA PRO A 33 -8.37 1.26 36.84
C PRO A 33 -6.95 1.76 37.02
N GLY A 34 -5.94 1.03 36.51
CA GLY A 34 -4.55 1.44 36.54
C GLY A 34 -4.14 2.42 35.44
N GLY A 35 -5.06 2.87 34.60
CA GLY A 35 -4.81 3.86 33.54
C GLY A 35 -4.28 3.27 32.22
N TYR A 36 -4.23 1.94 32.08
CA TYR A 36 -3.79 1.28 30.86
C TYR A 36 -4.94 1.09 29.87
N ARG A 37 -4.60 1.11 28.59
CA ARG A 37 -5.57 0.82 27.51
C ARG A 37 -6.08 -0.61 27.62
N ASP A 38 -7.39 -0.78 27.56
CA ASP A 38 -8.06 -2.08 27.62
C ASP A 38 -8.79 -2.34 26.31
N TYR A 39 -8.15 -3.08 25.39
CA TYR A 39 -8.69 -3.34 24.06
C TYR A 39 -9.71 -4.47 24.07
N PRO A 40 -10.84 -4.30 23.35
CA PRO A 40 -11.80 -5.37 23.20
C PRO A 40 -11.24 -6.50 22.31
N PRO A 41 -11.79 -7.74 22.40
CA PRO A 41 -11.32 -8.86 21.57
C PRO A 41 -11.41 -8.60 20.07
N GLY A 42 -12.42 -7.84 19.64
CA GLY A 42 -12.60 -7.49 18.22
C GLY A 42 -11.49 -6.63 17.62
N ALA A 43 -10.62 -6.05 18.44
CA ALA A 43 -9.49 -5.27 17.97
C ALA A 43 -8.50 -6.09 17.14
N VAL A 44 -8.35 -7.38 17.47
CA VAL A 44 -7.46 -8.28 16.70
C VAL A 44 -7.93 -8.40 15.24
N ASP A 45 -9.22 -8.68 15.06
CA ASP A 45 -9.81 -8.82 13.71
C ASP A 45 -9.79 -7.49 12.93
N ARG A 46 -10.06 -6.40 13.63
CA ARG A 46 -10.00 -5.06 13.01
C ARG A 46 -8.60 -4.73 12.52
N LEU A 47 -7.57 -5.02 13.30
CA LEU A 47 -6.18 -4.81 12.91
C LEU A 47 -5.76 -5.73 11.75
N ALA A 48 -6.23 -6.99 11.75
CA ALA A 48 -5.99 -7.89 10.62
C ALA A 48 -6.59 -7.35 9.33
N PHE A 49 -7.82 -6.83 9.40
CA PHE A 49 -8.47 -6.18 8.26
C PHE A 49 -7.64 -4.99 7.75
N ILE A 50 -7.20 -4.11 8.64
CA ILE A 50 -6.40 -2.94 8.27
C ILE A 50 -5.11 -3.36 7.56
N ARG A 51 -4.40 -4.34 8.10
CA ARG A 51 -3.16 -4.86 7.51
C ARG A 51 -3.37 -5.44 6.12
N ASN A 52 -4.40 -6.28 5.98
CA ASN A 52 -4.71 -6.92 4.70
C ASN A 52 -5.08 -5.88 3.64
N ALA A 53 -5.85 -4.86 4.02
CA ALA A 53 -6.24 -3.79 3.12
C ALA A 53 -5.02 -2.96 2.68
N GLN A 54 -4.12 -2.62 3.60
CA GLN A 54 -2.89 -1.91 3.26
C GLN A 54 -1.98 -2.74 2.35
N ALA A 55 -1.87 -4.04 2.60
CA ALA A 55 -1.10 -4.95 1.74
C ALA A 55 -1.65 -5.02 0.32
N ALA A 56 -2.96 -4.85 0.15
CA ALA A 56 -3.61 -4.77 -1.16
C ALA A 56 -3.50 -3.39 -1.82
N GLY A 57 -2.89 -2.40 -1.15
CA GLY A 57 -2.68 -1.08 -1.70
C GLY A 57 -3.75 -0.06 -1.38
N PHE A 58 -4.72 -0.38 -0.50
CA PHE A 58 -5.71 0.60 -0.07
C PHE A 58 -5.06 1.68 0.78
N THR A 59 -5.49 2.92 0.59
CA THR A 59 -5.04 4.05 1.40
C THR A 59 -5.69 4.03 2.78
N LEU A 60 -5.11 4.75 3.73
CA LEU A 60 -5.73 4.91 5.05
C LEU A 60 -7.11 5.56 4.94
N ALA A 61 -7.31 6.48 4.01
CA ALA A 61 -8.61 7.10 3.75
C ALA A 61 -9.63 6.09 3.25
N ASP A 62 -9.25 5.19 2.34
CA ASP A 62 -10.12 4.10 1.87
C ASP A 62 -10.54 3.19 3.03
N ILE A 63 -9.58 2.79 3.84
CA ILE A 63 -9.82 1.90 4.98
C ILE A 63 -10.75 2.57 5.99
N ARG A 64 -10.51 3.85 6.27
CA ARG A 64 -11.35 4.65 7.17
C ARG A 64 -12.80 4.69 6.69
N GLY A 65 -13.00 4.88 5.38
CA GLY A 65 -14.32 4.89 4.76
C GLY A 65 -15.06 3.55 4.93
N VAL A 66 -14.36 2.44 4.72
CA VAL A 66 -14.92 1.09 4.91
C VAL A 66 -15.31 0.85 6.37
N LEU A 67 -14.42 1.20 7.29
CA LEU A 67 -14.66 1.02 8.72
C LEU A 67 -15.82 1.90 9.21
N ALA A 68 -15.97 3.11 8.67
CA ALA A 68 -17.10 3.98 9.00
C ALA A 68 -18.44 3.37 8.60
N ILE A 69 -18.52 2.70 7.45
CA ILE A 69 -19.73 2.00 7.01
C ILE A 69 -20.04 0.85 7.97
N ARG A 70 -19.05 0.04 8.32
CA ARG A 70 -19.21 -1.06 9.26
C ARG A 70 -19.63 -0.56 10.64
N ASP A 71 -19.01 0.50 11.14
CA ASP A 71 -19.28 1.06 12.46
C ASP A 71 -20.70 1.67 12.53
N SER A 72 -21.28 2.05 11.38
CA SER A 72 -22.67 2.51 11.29
C SER A 72 -23.69 1.36 11.31
N GLY A 73 -23.24 0.12 11.39
CA GLY A 73 -24.10 -1.06 11.40
C GLY A 73 -24.46 -1.60 10.01
N ARG A 74 -23.89 -1.04 8.93
CA ARG A 74 -24.14 -1.50 7.56
C ARG A 74 -23.00 -2.40 7.08
N ALA A 75 -23.33 -3.33 6.17
CA ALA A 75 -22.33 -4.18 5.54
C ALA A 75 -21.56 -3.38 4.46
N PRO A 76 -20.22 -3.33 4.51
CA PRO A 76 -19.43 -2.54 3.58
C PRO A 76 -19.10 -3.27 2.27
N CYS A 77 -19.63 -4.47 2.03
CA CYS A 77 -19.20 -5.36 0.94
C CYS A 77 -19.30 -4.71 -0.44
N GLN A 78 -20.37 -3.96 -0.73
CA GLN A 78 -20.54 -3.29 -2.02
C GLN A 78 -19.51 -2.19 -2.21
N HIS A 79 -19.26 -1.39 -1.20
CA HIS A 79 -18.24 -0.34 -1.22
C HIS A 79 -16.83 -0.93 -1.41
N VAL A 80 -16.53 -2.00 -0.67
CA VAL A 80 -15.26 -2.73 -0.79
C VAL A 80 -15.06 -3.28 -2.21
N SER A 81 -16.12 -3.86 -2.81
CA SER A 81 -16.05 -4.37 -4.19
C SER A 81 -15.69 -3.28 -5.19
N ILE A 82 -16.25 -2.09 -5.04
CA ILE A 82 -15.93 -0.94 -5.89
C ILE A 82 -14.45 -0.53 -5.70
N LEU A 83 -13.98 -0.43 -4.47
CA LEU A 83 -12.59 -0.10 -4.16
C LEU A 83 -11.61 -1.11 -4.77
N ILE A 84 -11.91 -2.40 -4.64
CA ILE A 84 -11.08 -3.48 -5.22
C ILE A 84 -10.98 -3.29 -6.73
N ARG A 85 -12.10 -3.06 -7.40
CA ARG A 85 -12.14 -2.88 -8.85
C ARG A 85 -11.32 -1.68 -9.30
N GLU A 86 -11.45 -0.56 -8.60
CA GLU A 86 -10.72 0.67 -8.90
C GLU A 86 -9.21 0.49 -8.71
N HIS A 87 -8.80 -0.10 -7.59
CA HIS A 87 -7.38 -0.35 -7.30
C HIS A 87 -6.78 -1.35 -8.27
N LEU A 88 -7.50 -2.42 -8.60
CA LEU A 88 -7.03 -3.41 -9.57
C LEU A 88 -6.79 -2.76 -10.94
N ALA A 89 -7.72 -1.91 -11.40
CA ALA A 89 -7.55 -1.20 -12.66
C ALA A 89 -6.32 -0.28 -12.65
N GLN A 90 -6.07 0.41 -11.53
CA GLN A 90 -4.88 1.25 -11.38
C GLN A 90 -3.59 0.43 -11.42
N VAL A 91 -3.55 -0.71 -10.73
CA VAL A 91 -2.39 -1.61 -10.73
C VAL A 91 -2.14 -2.16 -12.13
N GLU A 92 -3.18 -2.59 -12.83
CA GLU A 92 -3.05 -3.12 -14.19
C GLU A 92 -2.51 -2.06 -15.14
N ARG A 93 -2.97 -0.82 -15.05
CA ARG A 93 -2.41 0.30 -15.83
C ARG A 93 -0.94 0.52 -15.52
N ARG A 94 -0.57 0.45 -14.24
CA ARG A 94 0.84 0.62 -13.83
C ARG A 94 1.72 -0.51 -14.35
N ILE A 95 1.22 -1.73 -14.33
CA ILE A 95 1.93 -2.90 -14.91
C ILE A 95 2.17 -2.68 -16.40
N ALA A 96 1.15 -2.20 -17.13
CA ALA A 96 1.29 -1.92 -18.56
C ALA A 96 2.33 -0.84 -18.83
N GLU A 97 2.32 0.24 -18.05
CA GLU A 97 3.32 1.32 -18.15
C GLU A 97 4.73 0.80 -17.89
N LEU A 98 4.91 0.01 -16.83
CA LEU A 98 6.20 -0.56 -16.46
C LEU A 98 6.67 -1.57 -17.50
N THR A 99 5.76 -2.35 -18.08
CA THR A 99 6.08 -3.30 -19.16
C THR A 99 6.62 -2.56 -20.39
N ARG A 100 5.97 -1.46 -20.80
CA ARG A 100 6.46 -0.63 -21.91
C ARG A 100 7.82 -0.02 -21.61
N ALA A 101 8.01 0.49 -20.39
CA ALA A 101 9.30 1.06 -19.98
C ALA A 101 10.40 0.01 -19.99
N ARG A 102 10.11 -1.19 -19.49
CA ARG A 102 11.05 -2.31 -19.51
C ARG A 102 11.44 -2.67 -20.93
N ASP A 103 10.48 -2.79 -21.83
CA ASP A 103 10.72 -3.18 -23.21
C ASP A 103 11.59 -2.11 -23.92
N ALA A 104 11.30 -0.83 -23.67
CA ALA A 104 12.11 0.26 -24.19
C ALA A 104 13.56 0.20 -23.64
N LEU A 105 13.72 -0.10 -22.35
CA LEU A 105 15.04 -0.24 -21.74
C LEU A 105 15.82 -1.43 -22.29
N ARG A 106 15.15 -2.55 -22.53
CA ARG A 106 15.75 -3.74 -23.15
C ARG A 106 16.25 -3.43 -24.56
N ASP A 107 15.45 -2.69 -25.36
CA ASP A 107 15.86 -2.27 -26.69
C ASP A 107 17.07 -1.35 -26.63
N LEU A 108 17.11 -0.40 -25.68
CA LEU A 108 18.24 0.48 -25.46
C LEU A 108 19.47 -0.31 -25.01
N GLN A 109 19.31 -1.29 -24.14
CA GLN A 109 20.40 -2.15 -23.67
C GLN A 109 21.01 -2.93 -24.83
N HIS A 110 20.16 -3.49 -25.70
CA HIS A 110 20.60 -4.22 -26.89
C HIS A 110 21.39 -3.29 -27.83
N ARG A 111 20.87 -2.09 -28.06
CA ARG A 111 21.53 -1.08 -28.88
C ARG A 111 22.86 -0.62 -28.26
N ALA A 112 22.93 -0.46 -26.94
CA ALA A 112 24.15 -0.12 -26.24
C ALA A 112 25.23 -1.19 -26.39
N ALA A 113 24.85 -2.47 -26.40
CA ALA A 113 25.77 -3.59 -26.60
C ALA A 113 26.35 -3.61 -28.00
N GLU A 114 25.64 -3.10 -29.02
CA GLU A 114 26.06 -3.03 -30.40
C GLU A 114 26.83 -1.74 -30.76
N THR A 115 26.81 -0.74 -29.86
CA THR A 115 27.42 0.56 -30.10
C THR A 115 28.79 0.63 -29.45
N ASP A 116 29.81 1.04 -30.22
CA ASP A 116 31.12 1.34 -29.67
C ASP A 116 31.09 2.71 -29.00
N PRO A 117 31.46 2.81 -27.72
CA PRO A 117 31.53 4.11 -27.04
C PRO A 117 32.40 5.14 -27.76
N ALA A 118 33.41 4.71 -28.50
CA ALA A 118 34.29 5.59 -29.28
C ALA A 118 33.56 6.26 -30.44
N ASP A 119 32.43 5.75 -30.88
CA ASP A 119 31.62 6.30 -31.98
C ASP A 119 30.66 7.42 -31.51
N CYS A 120 30.58 7.67 -30.20
CA CYS A 120 29.78 8.77 -29.68
C CYS A 120 30.60 10.06 -29.64
N ALA A 121 30.11 11.12 -30.29
CA ALA A 121 30.72 12.42 -30.24
C ALA A 121 30.28 13.16 -28.94
N GLU A 122 31.24 13.86 -28.29
CA GLU A 122 30.99 14.55 -27.01
C GLU A 122 29.91 15.63 -27.10
N ALA A 123 29.74 16.27 -28.25
CA ALA A 123 28.79 17.37 -28.45
C ALA A 123 27.41 16.90 -28.88
N GLU A 124 27.22 15.61 -29.08
CA GLU A 124 25.96 15.05 -29.58
C GLU A 124 25.12 14.43 -28.45
N ILE A 125 23.81 14.44 -28.64
CA ILE A 125 22.90 13.65 -27.81
C ILE A 125 23.30 12.17 -27.96
N CYS A 126 23.25 11.40 -26.87
CA CYS A 126 23.65 10.00 -26.88
C CYS A 126 22.96 9.24 -28.03
N SER A 127 23.75 8.68 -28.93
CA SER A 127 23.26 7.99 -30.13
C SER A 127 22.42 6.75 -29.81
N ILE A 128 22.64 6.14 -28.67
CA ILE A 128 21.87 4.98 -28.22
C ILE A 128 20.40 5.40 -28.01
N ILE A 129 20.15 6.48 -27.31
CA ILE A 129 18.80 6.98 -27.01
C ILE A 129 18.23 7.69 -28.22
N ALA A 130 18.99 8.56 -28.88
CA ALA A 130 18.54 9.34 -30.03
C ALA A 130 18.12 8.43 -31.19
N GLY A 131 18.79 7.30 -31.39
CA GLY A 131 18.45 6.34 -32.41
C GLY A 131 17.24 5.47 -32.09
N ALA A 132 16.61 5.61 -30.92
CA ALA A 132 15.48 4.82 -30.50
C ALA A 132 14.12 5.34 -31.05
N GLY A 133 14.14 6.49 -31.67
CA GLY A 133 12.94 7.20 -32.18
C GLY A 133 12.22 6.56 -33.37
#